data_79d46e5cb19243b6eeda60b8099c7338
#
_entry.id   79d46e5cb19243b6eeda60b8099c7338
#
_cell.length_a   1.000
_cell.length_b   1.000
_cell.length_c   1.000
_cell.angle_alpha   90.00
_cell.angle_beta   90.00
_cell.angle_gamma   90.00
#
_symmetry.space_group_name_H-M   'P 1'
#
loop_
_entity.id
_entity.type
_entity.pdbx_description
1 polymer ?
#
loop_
_entity_poly.entity_id
_entity_poly.type
_entity_poly.pdbx_seq_one_letter_code
_entity_poly.pdbx_strand_id
1 'polypeptide(L)'
;MPRTTKQLTATEIKNAKPTAKAYKLADGGGLSLRIRPNGTKDWIFRYKEPFTRLDKEMSFSTYPAVSLADAREKREEAKKLLANDIDPKAHKAEVAQTKLEEKANTFEHIAGEWMNVKKSKITERYAIQVQSSLENHLFSHIGSIPVGAITPAKVIEVLKPIEAKGSAETVRRLCQRINEVMDHAVIVGKLNINPLSKIYSAFIAPPEKHLPTIKPEQLPEFLQRLQQASIKRVTKALIEWQLHTMVRPSEAAMAEWQEINLEKQTWSIPAEKMKKKCNGVHVVPLTSQTLKICTLMKAISGNGQYVFPADRDKTKHANSQTANMAIKRMGYKGELVSHGLRALASTTLNEQAFDPDVIEACLAHVDKNSVRRAYNRSDYLERRRKVMQWWSNHIESCSTGSFSLGSSDNVTDIKRVI
;
A
#
# COMPACT_ATOMS: atom_id res chain seq x y z
N MET A 1 21.28 -31.33 -62.21
CA MET A 1 20.35 -32.19 -61.43
C MET A 1 20.74 -32.10 -59.93
N PRO A 2 19.84 -31.91 -59.01
CA PRO A 2 20.18 -31.93 -57.58
C PRO A 2 20.59 -33.39 -57.23
N ARG A 3 21.78 -33.55 -56.61
CA ARG A 3 22.21 -34.89 -56.10
C ARG A 3 21.20 -35.32 -55.05
N THR A 4 20.45 -36.42 -55.32
CA THR A 4 19.60 -37.10 -54.31
C THR A 4 20.49 -37.72 -53.29
N THR A 5 20.55 -37.13 -52.08
CA THR A 5 21.34 -37.70 -50.97
C THR A 5 20.55 -38.89 -50.41
N LYS A 6 21.17 -40.09 -50.35
CA LYS A 6 20.58 -41.26 -49.72
C LYS A 6 20.36 -40.97 -48.22
N GLN A 7 19.15 -41.21 -47.72
CA GLN A 7 18.81 -41.01 -46.33
C GLN A 7 19.53 -42.03 -45.46
N LEU A 8 19.97 -41.62 -44.28
CA LEU A 8 20.64 -42.48 -43.27
C LEU A 8 19.63 -43.49 -42.69
N THR A 9 20.16 -44.65 -42.34
CA THR A 9 19.44 -45.67 -41.58
C THR A 9 19.94 -45.71 -40.12
N ALA A 10 19.11 -46.22 -39.21
CA ALA A 10 19.49 -46.39 -37.82
C ALA A 10 20.73 -47.28 -37.65
N THR A 11 20.88 -48.27 -38.53
CA THR A 11 22.04 -49.20 -38.54
C THR A 11 23.31 -48.48 -38.94
N GLU A 12 23.28 -47.63 -39.99
CA GLU A 12 24.43 -46.83 -40.41
C GLU A 12 24.89 -45.88 -39.31
N ILE A 13 23.94 -45.25 -38.60
CA ILE A 13 24.21 -44.33 -37.48
C ILE A 13 24.87 -45.10 -36.33
N LYS A 14 24.33 -46.29 -35.94
CA LYS A 14 24.86 -47.08 -34.86
C LYS A 14 26.27 -47.54 -35.15
N ASN A 15 26.54 -47.99 -36.38
CA ASN A 15 27.81 -48.58 -36.81
C ASN A 15 28.88 -47.53 -37.18
N ALA A 16 28.56 -46.26 -37.27
CA ALA A 16 29.50 -45.18 -37.57
C ALA A 16 30.58 -45.10 -36.46
N LYS A 17 31.84 -45.40 -36.80
CA LYS A 17 33.00 -45.39 -35.89
C LYS A 17 33.74 -44.06 -35.96
N PRO A 18 34.33 -43.58 -34.86
CA PRO A 18 35.15 -42.38 -34.86
C PRO A 18 36.42 -42.59 -35.70
N THR A 19 36.92 -41.51 -36.32
CA THR A 19 38.16 -41.47 -37.05
C THR A 19 39.05 -40.35 -36.48
N ALA A 20 40.33 -40.28 -36.90
CA ALA A 20 41.28 -39.27 -36.44
C ALA A 20 40.80 -37.84 -36.70
N LYS A 21 39.92 -37.60 -37.68
CA LYS A 21 39.29 -36.31 -37.97
C LYS A 21 37.76 -36.43 -37.92
N ALA A 22 37.07 -35.39 -37.47
CA ALA A 22 35.60 -35.36 -37.49
C ALA A 22 35.09 -35.43 -38.92
N TYR A 23 34.06 -36.24 -39.19
CA TYR A 23 33.39 -36.33 -40.47
C TYR A 23 31.88 -36.25 -40.35
N LYS A 24 31.20 -35.98 -41.46
CA LYS A 24 29.73 -35.86 -41.50
C LYS A 24 29.11 -36.92 -42.40
N LEU A 25 28.05 -37.57 -41.94
CA LEU A 25 27.16 -38.43 -42.73
C LEU A 25 25.90 -37.61 -43.06
N ALA A 26 25.62 -37.38 -44.35
CA ALA A 26 24.49 -36.59 -44.80
C ALA A 26 23.21 -37.42 -44.79
N ASP A 27 22.09 -36.90 -44.19
CA ASP A 27 20.76 -37.48 -44.23
C ASP A 27 19.86 -36.83 -45.28
N GLY A 28 20.33 -35.72 -45.88
CA GLY A 28 19.57 -34.96 -46.88
C GLY A 28 18.80 -33.77 -46.26
N GLY A 29 18.41 -32.84 -47.14
CA GLY A 29 17.67 -31.65 -46.73
C GLY A 29 18.39 -30.72 -45.77
N GLY A 30 19.75 -30.75 -45.75
CA GLY A 30 20.59 -29.94 -44.84
C GLY A 30 20.94 -30.67 -43.55
N LEU A 31 20.34 -31.81 -43.22
CA LEU A 31 20.62 -32.59 -42.01
C LEU A 31 21.84 -33.53 -42.22
N SER A 32 22.72 -33.57 -41.27
CA SER A 32 23.86 -34.48 -41.22
C SER A 32 24.18 -34.93 -39.80
N LEU A 33 24.75 -36.13 -39.63
CA LEU A 33 25.30 -36.60 -38.39
C LEU A 33 26.82 -36.35 -38.43
N ARG A 34 27.33 -35.55 -37.52
CA ARG A 34 28.76 -35.33 -37.33
C ARG A 34 29.31 -36.32 -36.31
N ILE A 35 30.28 -37.09 -36.68
CA ILE A 35 31.02 -37.98 -35.81
C ILE A 35 32.35 -37.35 -35.45
N ARG A 36 32.59 -37.14 -34.16
CA ARG A 36 33.81 -36.54 -33.62
C ARG A 36 34.85 -37.61 -33.29
N PRO A 37 36.17 -37.25 -33.24
CA PRO A 37 37.22 -38.23 -32.88
C PRO A 37 37.01 -38.90 -31.52
N ASN A 38 36.38 -38.22 -30.59
CA ASN A 38 36.03 -38.76 -29.26
C ASN A 38 34.78 -39.68 -29.25
N GLY A 39 34.25 -40.02 -30.43
CA GLY A 39 33.08 -40.88 -30.56
C GLY A 39 31.72 -40.21 -30.42
N THR A 40 31.65 -38.94 -30.05
CA THR A 40 30.39 -38.18 -29.95
C THR A 40 29.77 -38.01 -31.33
N LYS A 41 28.46 -38.23 -31.43
CA LYS A 41 27.67 -38.13 -32.65
C LYS A 41 26.68 -36.99 -32.49
N ASP A 42 26.83 -35.87 -33.26
CA ASP A 42 26.00 -34.69 -33.18
C ASP A 42 25.15 -34.52 -34.43
N TRP A 43 23.85 -34.20 -34.26
CA TRP A 43 23.01 -33.81 -35.37
C TRP A 43 23.27 -32.35 -35.73
N ILE A 44 23.63 -32.10 -37.00
CA ILE A 44 23.92 -30.75 -37.53
C ILE A 44 22.96 -30.47 -38.69
N PHE A 45 22.33 -29.32 -38.63
CA PHE A 45 21.51 -28.80 -39.71
C PHE A 45 22.19 -27.59 -40.34
N ARG A 46 22.48 -27.68 -41.65
CA ARG A 46 23.06 -26.61 -42.45
C ARG A 46 21.95 -25.95 -43.26
N TYR A 47 21.89 -24.64 -43.23
CA TYR A 47 20.88 -23.85 -43.92
C TYR A 47 21.46 -22.50 -44.38
N LYS A 48 20.74 -21.80 -45.25
CA LYS A 48 21.03 -20.41 -45.61
C LYS A 48 20.18 -19.47 -44.77
N GLU A 49 20.84 -18.52 -44.12
CA GLU A 49 20.15 -17.46 -43.38
C GLU A 49 19.20 -16.69 -44.29
N PRO A 50 18.00 -16.36 -43.87
CA PRO A 50 16.95 -15.78 -44.73
C PRO A 50 17.40 -14.53 -45.50
N PHE A 51 17.93 -13.51 -44.84
CA PHE A 51 18.23 -12.21 -45.46
C PHE A 51 19.62 -12.15 -46.08
N THR A 52 20.64 -12.63 -45.41
CA THR A 52 22.05 -12.54 -45.83
C THR A 52 22.46 -13.63 -46.79
N ARG A 53 21.69 -14.72 -46.89
CA ARG A 53 21.99 -15.94 -47.66
C ARG A 53 23.31 -16.61 -47.28
N LEU A 54 23.88 -16.24 -46.15
CA LEU A 54 25.09 -16.90 -45.60
C LEU A 54 24.80 -18.31 -45.15
N ASP A 55 25.72 -19.19 -45.33
CA ASP A 55 25.64 -20.58 -44.84
C ASP A 55 25.81 -20.61 -43.31
N LYS A 56 24.82 -21.10 -42.59
CA LYS A 56 24.85 -21.32 -41.16
C LYS A 56 24.64 -22.79 -40.78
N GLU A 57 25.12 -23.16 -39.61
CA GLU A 57 24.92 -24.49 -39.01
C GLU A 57 24.35 -24.33 -37.62
N MET A 58 23.38 -25.19 -37.28
CA MET A 58 22.87 -25.33 -35.92
C MET A 58 22.89 -26.80 -35.49
N SER A 59 23.14 -27.08 -34.22
CA SER A 59 23.08 -28.41 -33.65
C SER A 59 21.72 -28.71 -33.05
N PHE A 60 21.19 -29.90 -33.33
CA PHE A 60 19.97 -30.45 -32.70
C PHE A 60 20.23 -31.30 -31.48
N SER A 61 21.44 -31.39 -30.98
CA SER A 61 21.91 -32.24 -29.88
C SER A 61 22.56 -33.56 -30.34
N THR A 62 22.87 -34.46 -29.40
CA THR A 62 23.66 -35.64 -29.62
C THR A 62 22.78 -36.88 -29.82
N TYR A 63 23.27 -37.84 -30.64
CA TYR A 63 22.73 -39.17 -30.67
C TYR A 63 23.37 -40.01 -29.53
N PRO A 64 22.62 -40.88 -28.80
CA PRO A 64 21.24 -41.31 -29.03
C PRO A 64 20.15 -40.44 -28.35
N ALA A 65 20.50 -39.40 -27.57
CA ALA A 65 19.53 -38.57 -26.89
C ALA A 65 18.46 -37.94 -27.84
N VAL A 66 18.88 -37.63 -29.09
CA VAL A 66 17.99 -37.26 -30.18
C VAL A 66 18.10 -38.40 -31.22
N SER A 67 17.01 -39.10 -31.47
CA SER A 67 16.94 -40.18 -32.48
C SER A 67 17.01 -39.63 -33.90
N LEU A 68 17.14 -40.49 -34.91
CA LEU A 68 17.07 -40.10 -36.32
C LEU A 68 15.68 -39.48 -36.67
N ALA A 69 14.60 -40.05 -36.11
CA ALA A 69 13.25 -39.55 -36.34
C ALA A 69 13.09 -38.16 -35.77
N ASP A 70 13.50 -37.92 -34.51
CA ASP A 70 13.42 -36.61 -33.84
C ASP A 70 14.29 -35.57 -34.58
N ALA A 71 15.47 -35.95 -35.07
CA ALA A 71 16.36 -35.08 -35.82
C ALA A 71 15.72 -34.62 -37.16
N ARG A 72 15.00 -35.52 -37.84
CA ARG A 72 14.23 -35.18 -39.03
C ARG A 72 13.06 -34.27 -38.74
N GLU A 73 12.33 -34.52 -37.65
CA GLU A 73 11.26 -33.63 -37.17
C GLU A 73 11.78 -32.21 -36.90
N LYS A 74 12.86 -32.08 -36.12
CA LYS A 74 13.53 -30.82 -35.85
C LYS A 74 14.03 -30.10 -37.13
N ARG A 75 14.46 -30.85 -38.14
CA ARG A 75 14.78 -30.31 -39.45
C ARG A 75 13.57 -29.70 -40.13
N GLU A 76 12.42 -30.39 -40.13
CA GLU A 76 11.21 -29.88 -40.73
C GLU A 76 10.67 -28.63 -39.97
N GLU A 77 10.75 -28.63 -38.66
CA GLU A 77 10.46 -27.43 -37.84
C GLU A 77 11.36 -26.25 -38.23
N ALA A 78 12.67 -26.48 -38.31
CA ALA A 78 13.60 -25.43 -38.72
C ALA A 78 13.34 -24.93 -40.15
N LYS A 79 12.96 -25.81 -41.08
CA LYS A 79 12.56 -25.42 -42.43
C LYS A 79 11.27 -24.57 -42.46
N LYS A 80 10.29 -24.88 -41.58
CA LYS A 80 9.09 -24.05 -41.43
C LYS A 80 9.43 -22.63 -40.98
N LEU A 81 10.37 -22.48 -40.04
CA LEU A 81 10.85 -21.16 -39.64
C LEU A 81 11.51 -20.43 -40.81
N LEU A 82 12.40 -21.12 -41.55
CA LEU A 82 13.06 -20.54 -42.72
C LEU A 82 12.10 -20.13 -43.81
N ALA A 83 11.03 -20.90 -44.01
CA ALA A 83 9.96 -20.55 -44.98
C ALA A 83 9.20 -19.28 -44.59
N ASN A 84 9.23 -18.89 -43.32
CA ASN A 84 8.65 -17.65 -42.79
C ASN A 84 9.73 -16.57 -42.57
N ASP A 85 10.89 -16.69 -43.21
CA ASP A 85 12.03 -15.76 -43.10
C ASP A 85 12.61 -15.60 -41.68
N ILE A 86 12.45 -16.61 -40.80
CA ILE A 86 12.95 -16.63 -39.44
C ILE A 86 14.21 -17.49 -39.37
N ASP A 87 15.33 -16.95 -38.84
CA ASP A 87 16.55 -17.73 -38.56
C ASP A 87 16.32 -18.69 -37.37
N PRO A 88 16.33 -20.03 -37.59
CA PRO A 88 16.06 -21.00 -36.51
C PRO A 88 17.04 -20.93 -35.34
N LYS A 89 18.29 -20.55 -35.57
CA LYS A 89 19.30 -20.42 -34.52
C LYS A 89 19.07 -19.18 -33.66
N ALA A 90 18.72 -18.04 -34.28
CA ALA A 90 18.36 -16.82 -33.58
C ALA A 90 17.08 -17.02 -32.77
N HIS A 91 16.02 -17.60 -33.37
CA HIS A 91 14.78 -17.91 -32.70
C HIS A 91 14.96 -18.83 -31.46
N LYS A 92 15.81 -19.87 -31.59
CA LYS A 92 16.14 -20.75 -30.45
C LYS A 92 16.84 -19.99 -29.33
N ALA A 93 17.76 -19.08 -29.67
CA ALA A 93 18.45 -18.26 -28.69
C ALA A 93 17.50 -17.29 -28.00
N GLU A 94 16.60 -16.63 -28.75
CA GLU A 94 15.57 -15.74 -28.24
C GLU A 94 14.61 -16.46 -27.27
N VAL A 95 14.08 -17.62 -27.65
CA VAL A 95 13.23 -18.43 -26.76
C VAL A 95 13.95 -18.85 -25.49
N ALA A 96 15.24 -19.21 -25.57
CA ALA A 96 16.04 -19.55 -24.41
C ALA A 96 16.27 -18.35 -23.49
N GLN A 97 16.54 -17.16 -24.07
CA GLN A 97 16.71 -15.91 -23.35
C GLN A 97 15.42 -15.48 -22.66
N THR A 98 14.29 -15.53 -23.36
CA THR A 98 12.98 -15.21 -22.80
C THR A 98 12.64 -16.10 -21.60
N LYS A 99 12.89 -17.43 -21.72
CA LYS A 99 12.70 -18.36 -20.60
C LYS A 99 13.60 -18.07 -19.40
N LEU A 100 14.81 -17.60 -19.63
CA LEU A 100 15.72 -17.22 -18.56
C LEU A 100 15.24 -15.96 -17.85
N GLU A 101 14.82 -14.95 -18.63
CA GLU A 101 14.26 -13.71 -18.11
C GLU A 101 12.95 -13.95 -17.35
N GLU A 102 12.05 -14.79 -17.87
CA GLU A 102 10.83 -15.20 -17.16
C GLU A 102 11.15 -15.81 -15.79
N LYS A 103 12.17 -16.67 -15.70
CA LYS A 103 12.61 -17.26 -14.42
C LYS A 103 13.21 -16.24 -13.47
N ALA A 104 13.86 -15.19 -13.97
CA ALA A 104 14.46 -14.14 -13.15
C ALA A 104 13.39 -13.15 -12.61
N ASN A 105 12.26 -12.99 -13.28
CA ASN A 105 11.17 -12.10 -12.90
C ASN A 105 10.32 -12.70 -11.76
N THR A 106 10.92 -12.89 -10.59
CA THR A 106 10.22 -13.39 -9.40
C THR A 106 9.28 -12.35 -8.81
N PHE A 107 8.28 -12.79 -8.04
CA PHE A 107 7.34 -11.87 -7.38
C PHE A 107 8.06 -10.87 -6.47
N GLU A 108 9.06 -11.32 -5.71
CA GLU A 108 9.82 -10.44 -4.82
C GLU A 108 10.62 -9.39 -5.59
N HIS A 109 11.24 -9.77 -6.72
CA HIS A 109 11.95 -8.84 -7.59
C HIS A 109 11.02 -7.75 -8.13
N ILE A 110 9.90 -8.14 -8.71
CA ILE A 110 8.90 -7.20 -9.25
C ILE A 110 8.27 -6.34 -8.14
N ALA A 111 8.03 -6.93 -6.96
CA ALA A 111 7.55 -6.18 -5.80
C ALA A 111 8.56 -5.10 -5.35
N GLY A 112 9.85 -5.39 -5.46
CA GLY A 112 10.92 -4.40 -5.20
C GLY A 112 10.88 -3.23 -6.17
N GLU A 113 10.76 -3.50 -7.48
CA GLU A 113 10.62 -2.47 -8.51
C GLU A 113 9.36 -1.61 -8.29
N TRP A 114 8.22 -2.25 -8.07
CA TRP A 114 6.97 -1.56 -7.76
C TRP A 114 7.09 -0.71 -6.49
N MET A 115 7.75 -1.22 -5.43
CA MET A 115 7.93 -0.49 -4.18
C MET A 115 8.78 0.75 -4.38
N ASN A 116 9.81 0.73 -5.22
CA ASN A 116 10.63 1.90 -5.53
C ASN A 116 9.79 3.02 -6.15
N VAL A 117 8.89 2.69 -7.08
CA VAL A 117 7.94 3.64 -7.65
C VAL A 117 6.93 4.12 -6.61
N LYS A 118 6.43 3.22 -5.77
CA LYS A 118 5.40 3.54 -4.76
C LYS A 118 5.93 4.46 -3.66
N LYS A 119 7.18 4.28 -3.22
CA LYS A 119 7.83 5.10 -2.17
C LYS A 119 7.78 6.60 -2.48
N SER A 120 7.86 7.01 -3.74
CA SER A 120 7.77 8.42 -4.12
C SER A 120 6.38 9.05 -3.88
N LYS A 121 5.33 8.23 -3.71
CA LYS A 121 3.92 8.66 -3.62
C LYS A 121 3.33 8.51 -2.22
N ILE A 122 4.03 7.86 -1.30
CA ILE A 122 3.53 7.54 0.05
C ILE A 122 4.51 8.00 1.12
N THR A 123 4.05 8.05 2.39
CA THR A 123 4.93 8.35 3.52
C THR A 123 5.87 7.19 3.81
N GLU A 124 7.07 7.47 4.30
CA GLU A 124 8.07 6.47 4.67
C GLU A 124 7.50 5.42 5.66
N ARG A 125 6.79 5.87 6.69
CA ARG A 125 6.13 4.98 7.65
C ARG A 125 5.16 4.00 6.97
N TYR A 126 4.39 4.45 5.99
CA TYR A 126 3.48 3.58 5.25
C TYR A 126 4.23 2.65 4.31
N ALA A 127 5.33 3.10 3.70
CA ALA A 127 6.21 2.25 2.88
C ALA A 127 6.78 1.09 3.69
N ILE A 128 7.30 1.35 4.90
CA ILE A 128 7.77 0.31 5.83
C ILE A 128 6.64 -0.69 6.16
N GLN A 129 5.44 -0.20 6.44
CA GLN A 129 4.28 -1.07 6.74
C GLN A 129 3.88 -1.94 5.54
N VAL A 130 3.93 -1.41 4.32
CA VAL A 130 3.66 -2.17 3.09
C VAL A 130 4.72 -3.25 2.91
N GLN A 131 6.00 -2.88 2.98
CA GLN A 131 7.12 -3.80 2.84
C GLN A 131 7.05 -4.95 3.85
N SER A 132 6.93 -4.63 5.14
CA SER A 132 6.82 -5.64 6.21
C SER A 132 5.63 -6.58 6.01
N SER A 133 4.53 -6.12 5.40
CA SER A 133 3.40 -7.00 5.13
C SER A 133 3.64 -7.97 3.99
N LEU A 134 4.43 -7.58 2.98
CA LEU A 134 4.85 -8.49 1.90
C LEU A 134 5.82 -9.54 2.45
N GLU A 135 6.81 -9.10 3.22
CA GLU A 135 7.80 -9.98 3.86
C GLU A 135 7.14 -11.00 4.80
N ASN A 136 6.27 -10.55 5.70
CA ASN A 136 5.67 -11.41 6.71
C ASN A 136 4.62 -12.39 6.18
N HIS A 137 4.01 -12.11 5.02
CA HIS A 137 2.86 -12.89 4.57
C HIS A 137 2.99 -13.49 3.17
N LEU A 138 3.87 -12.96 2.32
CA LEU A 138 3.91 -13.35 0.90
C LEU A 138 5.26 -13.87 0.44
N PHE A 139 6.38 -13.21 0.79
CA PHE A 139 7.69 -13.55 0.21
C PHE A 139 8.15 -14.96 0.53
N SER A 140 7.88 -15.46 1.75
CA SER A 140 8.20 -16.86 2.12
C SER A 140 7.43 -17.90 1.32
N HIS A 141 6.31 -17.54 0.70
CA HIS A 141 5.43 -18.47 0.00
C HIS A 141 5.46 -18.34 -1.53
N ILE A 142 5.52 -17.09 -2.02
CA ILE A 142 5.46 -16.79 -3.45
C ILE A 142 6.60 -15.88 -3.94
N GLY A 143 7.46 -15.40 -3.04
CA GLY A 143 8.51 -14.44 -3.38
C GLY A 143 9.46 -14.93 -4.47
N SER A 144 9.90 -16.18 -4.42
CA SER A 144 10.81 -16.80 -5.39
C SER A 144 10.12 -17.33 -6.65
N ILE A 145 8.79 -17.29 -6.72
CA ILE A 145 8.05 -17.79 -7.89
C ILE A 145 8.03 -16.70 -8.98
N PRO A 146 8.37 -17.04 -10.24
CA PRO A 146 8.21 -16.14 -11.37
C PRO A 146 6.78 -15.64 -11.49
N VAL A 147 6.58 -14.35 -11.75
CA VAL A 147 5.23 -13.74 -11.79
C VAL A 147 4.29 -14.41 -12.78
N GLY A 148 4.83 -14.92 -13.91
CA GLY A 148 4.07 -15.69 -14.91
C GLY A 148 3.60 -17.06 -14.45
N ALA A 149 4.21 -17.61 -13.38
CA ALA A 149 3.87 -18.93 -12.83
C ALA A 149 2.94 -18.82 -11.59
N ILE A 150 2.62 -17.61 -11.12
CA ILE A 150 1.73 -17.44 -9.97
C ILE A 150 0.28 -17.60 -10.41
N THR A 151 -0.39 -18.59 -9.81
CA THR A 151 -1.80 -18.89 -10.09
C THR A 151 -2.73 -18.39 -8.98
N PRO A 152 -4.01 -18.10 -9.27
CA PRO A 152 -5.01 -17.79 -8.25
C PRO A 152 -5.08 -18.84 -7.14
N ALA A 153 -5.01 -20.12 -7.51
CA ALA A 153 -5.04 -21.23 -6.54
C ALA A 153 -3.91 -21.14 -5.51
N LYS A 154 -2.69 -20.80 -5.95
CA LYS A 154 -1.53 -20.64 -5.05
C LYS A 154 -1.70 -19.47 -4.10
N VAL A 155 -2.22 -18.34 -4.58
CA VAL A 155 -2.48 -17.18 -3.73
C VAL A 155 -3.58 -17.45 -2.71
N ILE A 156 -4.64 -18.17 -3.12
CA ILE A 156 -5.71 -18.57 -2.21
C ILE A 156 -5.16 -19.49 -1.11
N GLU A 157 -4.34 -20.48 -1.45
CA GLU A 157 -3.68 -21.37 -0.48
C GLU A 157 -2.90 -20.57 0.58
N VAL A 158 -2.17 -19.55 0.19
CA VAL A 158 -1.38 -18.69 1.09
C VAL A 158 -2.24 -17.82 1.98
N LEU A 159 -3.34 -17.25 1.46
CA LEU A 159 -4.16 -16.28 2.18
C LEU A 159 -5.29 -16.91 3.03
N LYS A 160 -5.77 -18.14 2.71
CA LYS A 160 -6.81 -18.83 3.46
C LYS A 160 -6.50 -19.01 4.96
N PRO A 161 -5.28 -19.37 5.39
CA PRO A 161 -4.95 -19.44 6.82
C PRO A 161 -5.05 -18.10 7.56
N ILE A 162 -4.83 -16.98 6.86
CA ILE A 162 -4.95 -15.63 7.42
C ILE A 162 -6.43 -15.26 7.59
N GLU A 163 -7.25 -15.61 6.60
CA GLU A 163 -8.71 -15.45 6.67
C GLU A 163 -9.30 -16.25 7.84
N ALA A 164 -8.90 -17.52 7.99
CA ALA A 164 -9.36 -18.40 9.07
C ALA A 164 -9.06 -17.86 10.48
N LYS A 165 -8.02 -17.05 10.63
CA LYS A 165 -7.70 -16.33 11.88
C LYS A 165 -8.58 -15.08 12.11
N GLY A 166 -9.61 -14.84 11.29
CA GLY A 166 -10.50 -13.68 11.39
C GLY A 166 -9.90 -12.36 10.90
N SER A 167 -8.77 -12.40 10.14
CA SER A 167 -8.07 -11.20 9.70
C SER A 167 -8.47 -10.79 8.27
N ALA A 168 -9.78 -10.72 7.97
CA ALA A 168 -10.31 -10.41 6.63
C ALA A 168 -9.79 -9.08 6.06
N GLU A 169 -9.61 -8.03 6.88
CA GLU A 169 -9.04 -6.75 6.43
C GLU A 169 -7.56 -6.89 6.01
N THR A 170 -6.80 -7.75 6.69
CA THR A 170 -5.41 -8.04 6.30
C THR A 170 -5.38 -8.74 4.94
N VAL A 171 -6.26 -9.75 4.75
CA VAL A 171 -6.40 -10.45 3.45
C VAL A 171 -6.76 -9.46 2.34
N ARG A 172 -7.76 -8.58 2.56
CA ARG A 172 -8.15 -7.56 1.60
C ARG A 172 -6.97 -6.68 1.18
N ARG A 173 -6.15 -6.23 2.15
CA ARG A 173 -4.97 -5.40 1.87
C ARG A 173 -3.88 -6.17 1.16
N LEU A 174 -3.66 -7.45 1.48
CA LEU A 174 -2.70 -8.29 0.78
C LEU A 174 -3.13 -8.53 -0.66
N CYS A 175 -4.43 -8.83 -0.91
CA CYS A 175 -4.97 -8.94 -2.27
C CYS A 175 -4.75 -7.65 -3.09
N GLN A 176 -4.99 -6.47 -2.48
CA GLN A 176 -4.73 -5.20 -3.13
C GLN A 176 -3.25 -5.05 -3.50
N ARG A 177 -2.33 -5.37 -2.58
CA ARG A 177 -0.88 -5.25 -2.81
C ARG A 177 -0.39 -6.23 -3.87
N ILE A 178 -0.87 -7.48 -3.83
CA ILE A 178 -0.57 -8.47 -4.87
C ILE A 178 -1.01 -7.94 -6.23
N ASN A 179 -2.24 -7.43 -6.35
CA ASN A 179 -2.72 -6.86 -7.60
C ASN A 179 -1.86 -5.69 -8.09
N GLU A 180 -1.50 -4.75 -7.20
CA GLU A 180 -0.64 -3.63 -7.57
C GLU A 180 0.74 -4.07 -8.09
N VAL A 181 1.33 -5.14 -7.51
CA VAL A 181 2.59 -5.74 -7.99
C VAL A 181 2.41 -6.42 -9.35
N MET A 182 1.34 -7.21 -9.50
CA MET A 182 1.06 -7.91 -10.75
C MET A 182 0.69 -6.94 -11.90
N ASP A 183 -0.05 -5.87 -11.60
CA ASP A 183 -0.33 -4.81 -12.56
C ASP A 183 0.94 -4.06 -12.96
N HIS A 184 1.88 -3.86 -12.02
CA HIS A 184 3.20 -3.33 -12.35
C HIS A 184 3.95 -4.25 -13.30
N ALA A 185 3.91 -5.57 -13.08
CA ALA A 185 4.51 -6.55 -14.00
C ALA A 185 3.94 -6.47 -15.41
N VAL A 186 2.63 -6.19 -15.54
CA VAL A 186 2.00 -5.94 -16.86
C VAL A 186 2.50 -4.65 -17.48
N ILE A 187 2.56 -3.56 -16.71
CA ILE A 187 3.01 -2.24 -17.20
C ILE A 187 4.46 -2.29 -17.71
N VAL A 188 5.35 -3.05 -17.03
CA VAL A 188 6.76 -3.19 -17.45
C VAL A 188 6.98 -4.32 -18.46
N GLY A 189 5.90 -4.90 -19.01
CA GLY A 189 5.97 -5.92 -20.08
C GLY A 189 6.45 -7.30 -19.64
N LYS A 190 6.43 -7.61 -18.33
CA LYS A 190 6.79 -8.92 -17.79
C LYS A 190 5.62 -9.91 -17.76
N LEU A 191 4.41 -9.41 -17.88
CA LEU A 191 3.16 -10.15 -18.03
C LEU A 191 2.30 -9.53 -19.13
N ASN A 192 1.55 -10.34 -19.84
CA ASN A 192 0.55 -9.85 -20.80
C ASN A 192 -0.75 -9.41 -20.11
N ILE A 193 -1.13 -10.10 -19.05
CA ILE A 193 -2.35 -9.84 -18.28
C ILE A 193 -2.15 -10.23 -16.82
N ASN A 194 -2.79 -9.51 -15.90
CA ASN A 194 -2.82 -9.86 -14.48
C ASN A 194 -3.84 -10.97 -14.22
N PRO A 195 -3.41 -12.22 -13.92
CA PRO A 195 -4.33 -13.34 -13.65
C PRO A 195 -5.02 -13.22 -12.28
N LEU A 196 -4.56 -12.30 -11.42
CA LEU A 196 -5.02 -12.11 -10.04
C LEU A 196 -5.95 -10.91 -9.87
N SER A 197 -6.35 -10.24 -10.96
CA SER A 197 -7.12 -8.98 -10.93
C SER A 197 -8.40 -9.04 -10.07
N LYS A 198 -9.04 -10.21 -9.95
CA LYS A 198 -10.25 -10.43 -9.15
C LYS A 198 -10.03 -11.34 -7.93
N ILE A 199 -8.78 -11.54 -7.49
CA ILE A 199 -8.45 -12.50 -6.43
C ILE A 199 -9.18 -12.22 -5.10
N TYR A 200 -9.50 -10.96 -4.81
CA TYR A 200 -10.23 -10.57 -3.61
C TYR A 200 -11.63 -11.22 -3.52
N SER A 201 -12.25 -11.54 -4.67
CA SER A 201 -13.58 -12.17 -4.71
C SER A 201 -13.60 -13.62 -4.19
N ALA A 202 -12.43 -14.24 -4.02
CA ALA A 202 -12.28 -15.57 -3.43
C ALA A 202 -12.33 -15.56 -1.89
N PHE A 203 -12.43 -14.38 -1.26
CA PHE A 203 -12.38 -14.20 0.20
C PHE A 203 -13.61 -13.46 0.71
N ILE A 204 -13.91 -13.68 1.99
CA ILE A 204 -15.00 -12.99 2.67
C ILE A 204 -14.65 -11.52 2.82
N ALA A 205 -15.53 -10.65 2.33
CA ALA A 205 -15.35 -9.20 2.51
C ALA A 205 -15.38 -8.87 4.02
N PRO A 206 -14.42 -8.06 4.52
CA PRO A 206 -14.50 -7.62 5.91
C PRO A 206 -15.78 -6.82 6.12
N PRO A 207 -16.48 -7.00 7.24
CA PRO A 207 -17.67 -6.23 7.55
C PRO A 207 -17.31 -4.74 7.62
N GLU A 208 -18.16 -3.88 7.08
CA GLU A 208 -18.04 -2.45 7.25
C GLU A 208 -18.19 -2.11 8.74
N LYS A 209 -17.12 -1.65 9.36
CA LYS A 209 -17.14 -1.22 10.76
C LYS A 209 -16.90 0.28 10.79
N HIS A 210 -17.93 1.02 11.19
CA HIS A 210 -17.75 2.41 11.60
C HIS A 210 -16.93 2.48 12.89
N LEU A 211 -16.16 3.53 13.05
CA LEU A 211 -15.43 3.73 14.30
C LEU A 211 -16.43 3.98 15.42
N PRO A 212 -16.27 3.32 16.59
CA PRO A 212 -17.18 3.48 17.70
C PRO A 212 -17.29 4.94 18.15
N THR A 213 -18.52 5.40 18.36
CA THR A 213 -18.85 6.72 18.87
C THR A 213 -20.08 6.62 19.76
N ILE A 214 -20.15 7.47 20.77
CA ILE A 214 -21.32 7.61 21.64
C ILE A 214 -22.38 8.50 20.95
N LYS A 215 -23.63 8.37 21.40
CA LYS A 215 -24.71 9.25 20.96
C LYS A 215 -24.63 10.63 21.65
N PRO A 216 -25.25 11.69 21.09
CA PRO A 216 -25.27 13.03 21.70
C PRO A 216 -25.75 13.04 23.16
N GLU A 217 -26.76 12.24 23.48
CA GLU A 217 -27.34 12.17 24.82
C GLU A 217 -26.40 11.57 25.88
N GLN A 218 -25.36 10.86 25.45
CA GLN A 218 -24.34 10.27 26.32
C GLN A 218 -23.16 11.22 26.62
N LEU A 219 -23.14 12.41 26.02
CA LEU A 219 -22.09 13.40 26.25
C LEU A 219 -21.95 13.83 27.71
N PRO A 220 -23.06 14.10 28.47
CA PRO A 220 -22.95 14.43 29.89
C PRO A 220 -22.26 13.35 30.72
N GLU A 221 -22.60 12.08 30.50
CA GLU A 221 -21.98 10.96 31.21
C GLU A 221 -20.48 10.85 30.86
N PHE A 222 -20.13 11.04 29.58
CA PHE A 222 -18.72 11.03 29.14
C PHE A 222 -17.90 12.12 29.85
N LEU A 223 -18.45 13.35 29.95
CA LEU A 223 -17.79 14.45 30.62
C LEU A 223 -17.61 14.21 32.12
N GLN A 224 -18.63 13.67 32.77
CA GLN A 224 -18.56 13.27 34.18
C GLN A 224 -17.47 12.21 34.42
N ARG A 225 -17.43 11.16 33.61
CA ARG A 225 -16.38 10.13 33.68
C ARG A 225 -15.00 10.70 33.38
N LEU A 226 -14.89 11.63 32.42
CA LEU A 226 -13.61 12.29 32.10
C LEU A 226 -13.10 13.09 33.31
N GLN A 227 -13.98 13.80 34.00
CA GLN A 227 -13.66 14.56 35.20
C GLN A 227 -13.14 13.64 36.32
N GLN A 228 -13.86 12.56 36.60
CA GLN A 228 -13.53 11.62 37.66
C GLN A 228 -12.31 10.74 37.34
N ALA A 229 -11.91 10.67 36.07
CA ALA A 229 -10.83 9.78 35.63
C ALA A 229 -9.50 10.13 36.30
N SER A 230 -8.83 9.12 36.84
CA SER A 230 -7.46 9.22 37.35
C SER A 230 -6.44 9.23 36.21
N ILE A 231 -6.40 10.34 35.46
CA ILE A 231 -5.49 10.59 34.34
C ILE A 231 -4.82 11.96 34.50
N LYS A 232 -3.65 12.14 33.86
CA LYS A 232 -2.88 13.39 33.95
C LYS A 232 -3.65 14.57 33.37
N ARG A 233 -3.45 15.77 33.93
CA ARG A 233 -4.05 17.02 33.44
C ARG A 233 -3.81 17.24 31.94
N VAL A 234 -2.59 17.00 31.47
CA VAL A 234 -2.24 17.09 30.03
C VAL A 234 -3.11 16.17 29.18
N THR A 235 -3.41 14.95 29.66
CA THR A 235 -4.25 14.00 28.94
C THR A 235 -5.73 14.43 28.94
N LYS A 236 -6.23 14.95 30.07
CA LYS A 236 -7.58 15.54 30.12
C LYS A 236 -7.71 16.70 29.14
N ALA A 237 -6.77 17.65 29.22
CA ALA A 237 -6.74 18.81 28.32
C ALA A 237 -6.65 18.40 26.85
N LEU A 238 -5.89 17.39 26.50
CA LEU A 238 -5.82 16.86 25.13
C LEU A 238 -7.16 16.26 24.65
N ILE A 239 -7.90 15.56 25.51
CA ILE A 239 -9.22 15.02 25.17
C ILE A 239 -10.23 16.15 24.97
N GLU A 240 -10.29 17.11 25.89
CA GLU A 240 -11.15 18.28 25.77
C GLU A 240 -10.79 19.16 24.56
N TRP A 241 -9.51 19.38 24.32
CA TRP A 241 -9.02 20.08 23.12
C TRP A 241 -9.55 19.43 21.84
N GLN A 242 -9.43 18.08 21.76
CA GLN A 242 -9.94 17.30 20.62
C GLN A 242 -11.45 17.45 20.46
N LEU A 243 -12.19 17.36 21.56
CA LEU A 243 -13.65 17.45 21.58
C LEU A 243 -14.10 18.84 21.09
N HIS A 244 -13.51 19.92 21.61
CA HIS A 244 -13.87 21.28 21.25
C HIS A 244 -13.45 21.68 19.83
N THR A 245 -12.26 21.27 19.38
CA THR A 245 -11.69 21.67 18.09
C THR A 245 -12.10 20.76 16.93
N MET A 246 -12.66 19.57 17.21
CA MET A 246 -13.08 18.58 16.21
C MET A 246 -11.95 18.11 15.27
N VAL A 247 -10.67 18.31 15.60
CA VAL A 247 -9.51 17.90 14.80
C VAL A 247 -9.19 16.41 14.97
N ARG A 248 -8.35 15.86 14.10
CA ARG A 248 -7.94 14.45 14.22
C ARG A 248 -7.02 14.24 15.43
N PRO A 249 -7.03 13.03 16.05
CA PRO A 249 -6.20 12.72 17.21
C PRO A 249 -4.70 13.01 17.02
N SER A 250 -4.18 12.78 15.83
CA SER A 250 -2.78 13.10 15.52
C SER A 250 -2.53 14.60 15.42
N GLU A 251 -3.45 15.35 14.84
CA GLU A 251 -3.37 16.81 14.70
C GLU A 251 -3.38 17.46 16.09
N ALA A 252 -4.32 17.07 16.95
CA ALA A 252 -4.40 17.56 18.32
C ALA A 252 -3.13 17.27 19.13
N ALA A 253 -2.62 16.04 19.06
CA ALA A 253 -1.43 15.63 19.82
C ALA A 253 -0.16 16.38 19.38
N MET A 254 -0.07 16.78 18.10
CA MET A 254 1.08 17.48 17.52
C MET A 254 0.95 19.01 17.55
N ALA A 255 -0.04 19.57 18.25
CA ALA A 255 -0.22 21.01 18.35
C ALA A 255 1.01 21.69 18.96
N GLU A 256 1.49 22.74 18.30
CA GLU A 256 2.63 23.55 18.73
C GLU A 256 2.20 24.95 19.14
N TRP A 257 2.90 25.55 20.09
CA TRP A 257 2.59 26.91 20.57
C TRP A 257 2.74 27.97 19.46
N GLN A 258 3.69 27.79 18.55
CA GLN A 258 3.90 28.70 17.42
C GLN A 258 2.74 28.72 16.41
N GLU A 259 1.90 27.68 16.40
CA GLU A 259 0.73 27.55 15.52
C GLU A 259 -0.51 28.27 16.09
N ILE A 260 -0.46 28.67 17.38
CA ILE A 260 -1.58 29.29 18.09
C ILE A 260 -1.41 30.82 18.10
N ASN A 261 -2.36 31.52 17.51
CA ASN A 261 -2.46 32.96 17.58
C ASN A 261 -3.58 33.33 18.55
N LEU A 262 -3.23 33.81 19.75
CA LEU A 262 -4.21 34.17 20.77
C LEU A 262 -4.95 35.45 20.46
N GLU A 263 -4.33 36.42 19.75
CA GLU A 263 -4.97 37.68 19.36
C GLU A 263 -6.06 37.44 18.31
N LYS A 264 -5.74 36.62 17.27
CA LYS A 264 -6.70 36.26 16.22
C LYS A 264 -7.63 35.12 16.65
N GLN A 265 -7.39 34.52 17.80
CA GLN A 265 -8.12 33.37 18.31
C GLN A 265 -8.18 32.22 17.27
N THR A 266 -7.01 31.83 16.75
CA THR A 266 -6.90 30.82 15.72
C THR A 266 -5.73 29.86 16.00
N TRP A 267 -5.90 28.62 15.58
CA TRP A 267 -4.84 27.62 15.50
C TRP A 267 -4.64 27.24 14.05
N SER A 268 -3.44 27.46 13.52
CA SER A 268 -3.08 27.20 12.11
C SER A 268 -2.31 25.90 12.00
N ILE A 269 -2.96 24.83 11.54
CA ILE A 269 -2.35 23.50 11.37
C ILE A 269 -1.68 23.44 9.99
N PRO A 270 -0.34 23.27 9.93
CA PRO A 270 0.37 23.15 8.66
C PRO A 270 -0.06 21.94 7.84
N ALA A 271 0.01 22.04 6.50
CA ALA A 271 -0.39 20.98 5.56
C ALA A 271 0.36 19.66 5.80
N GLU A 272 1.60 19.72 6.26
CA GLU A 272 2.45 18.56 6.55
C GLU A 272 1.91 17.70 7.69
N LYS A 273 1.21 18.33 8.66
CA LYS A 273 0.56 17.64 9.78
C LYS A 273 -0.81 17.07 9.40
N MET A 274 -1.38 17.50 8.27
CA MET A 274 -2.70 17.06 7.81
C MET A 274 -2.64 15.72 7.09
N LYS A 275 -3.68 14.88 7.28
CA LYS A 275 -3.80 13.58 6.57
C LYS A 275 -3.86 13.75 5.05
N LYS A 276 -4.44 14.85 4.56
CA LYS A 276 -4.49 15.23 3.15
C LYS A 276 -3.81 16.57 2.97
N LYS A 277 -2.61 16.57 2.41
CA LYS A 277 -1.79 17.77 2.19
C LYS A 277 -2.37 18.78 1.19
N CYS A 278 -3.33 18.35 0.36
CA CYS A 278 -3.89 19.16 -0.72
C CYS A 278 -4.74 20.37 -0.27
N ASN A 279 -5.08 20.47 1.01
CA ASN A 279 -5.93 21.54 1.53
C ASN A 279 -5.16 22.78 2.05
N GLY A 280 -3.83 22.78 1.95
CA GLY A 280 -3.03 23.86 2.54
C GLY A 280 -3.10 23.87 4.07
N VAL A 281 -2.93 25.06 4.68
CA VAL A 281 -3.02 25.29 6.12
C VAL A 281 -4.49 25.21 6.55
N HIS A 282 -4.77 24.42 7.60
CA HIS A 282 -6.11 24.38 8.19
C HIS A 282 -6.19 25.32 9.39
N VAL A 283 -6.92 26.41 9.26
CA VAL A 283 -7.13 27.38 10.33
C VAL A 283 -8.34 26.96 11.16
N VAL A 284 -8.13 26.66 12.44
CA VAL A 284 -9.16 26.28 13.42
C VAL A 284 -9.50 27.50 14.28
N PRO A 285 -10.75 27.99 14.27
CA PRO A 285 -11.18 29.04 15.21
C PRO A 285 -11.10 28.51 16.64
N LEU A 286 -10.51 29.31 17.52
CA LEU A 286 -10.46 29.01 18.95
C LEU A 286 -11.64 29.67 19.68
N THR A 287 -12.33 28.86 20.47
CA THR A 287 -13.47 29.29 21.29
C THR A 287 -13.00 29.77 22.65
N SER A 288 -13.88 30.46 23.41
CA SER A 288 -13.56 30.86 24.78
C SER A 288 -13.07 29.72 25.67
N GLN A 289 -13.63 28.51 25.50
CA GLN A 289 -13.25 27.30 26.24
C GLN A 289 -11.85 26.80 25.82
N THR A 290 -11.56 26.78 24.52
CA THR A 290 -10.23 26.36 24.04
C THR A 290 -9.13 27.35 24.42
N LEU A 291 -9.43 28.64 24.51
CA LEU A 291 -8.51 29.66 25.02
C LEU A 291 -8.19 29.45 26.50
N LYS A 292 -9.16 29.02 27.30
CA LYS A 292 -8.93 28.64 28.70
C LYS A 292 -8.04 27.40 28.80
N ILE A 293 -8.24 26.39 27.92
CA ILE A 293 -7.34 25.25 27.83
C ILE A 293 -5.91 25.70 27.46
N CYS A 294 -5.76 26.65 26.52
CA CYS A 294 -4.46 27.24 26.21
C CYS A 294 -3.82 27.90 27.44
N THR A 295 -4.58 28.69 28.20
CA THR A 295 -4.09 29.34 29.43
C THR A 295 -3.59 28.32 30.43
N LEU A 296 -4.37 27.26 30.70
CA LEU A 296 -3.99 26.16 31.57
C LEU A 296 -2.71 25.46 31.08
N MET A 297 -2.66 25.14 29.79
CA MET A 297 -1.52 24.43 29.22
C MET A 297 -0.27 25.31 29.13
N LYS A 298 -0.42 26.64 28.98
CA LYS A 298 0.70 27.59 28.99
C LYS A 298 1.47 27.54 30.30
N ALA A 299 0.78 27.37 31.43
CA ALA A 299 1.42 27.18 32.73
C ALA A 299 2.18 25.82 32.83
N ILE A 300 1.77 24.79 32.08
CA ILE A 300 2.35 23.43 32.16
C ILE A 300 3.45 23.21 31.12
N SER A 301 3.28 23.72 29.92
CA SER A 301 4.12 23.41 28.76
C SER A 301 4.55 24.64 27.94
N GLY A 302 4.25 25.85 28.43
CA GLY A 302 4.47 27.09 27.68
C GLY A 302 5.92 27.42 27.33
N ASN A 303 6.88 26.83 28.05
CA ASN A 303 8.32 26.96 27.76
C ASN A 303 8.83 25.90 26.75
N GLY A 304 7.97 24.97 26.32
CA GLY A 304 8.29 23.94 25.33
C GLY A 304 7.71 24.25 23.95
N GLN A 305 8.00 23.40 23.00
CA GLN A 305 7.48 23.50 21.64
C GLN A 305 5.99 23.10 21.57
N TYR A 306 5.60 22.02 22.23
CA TYR A 306 4.29 21.38 22.08
C TYR A 306 3.30 21.83 23.17
N VAL A 307 2.05 22.04 22.77
CA VAL A 307 0.94 22.31 23.70
C VAL A 307 0.72 21.09 24.62
N PHE A 308 0.76 19.89 24.03
CA PHE A 308 0.58 18.62 24.72
C PHE A 308 1.86 17.77 24.65
N PRO A 309 2.86 17.99 25.53
CA PRO A 309 4.11 17.28 25.50
C PRO A 309 3.93 15.82 25.93
N ALA A 310 4.83 14.95 25.48
CA ALA A 310 4.90 13.58 25.96
C ALA A 310 5.33 13.53 27.43
N ASP A 311 4.91 12.47 28.11
CA ASP A 311 5.11 12.34 29.55
C ASP A 311 6.58 12.14 29.94
N ARG A 312 7.28 11.27 29.21
CA ARG A 312 8.69 10.90 29.50
C ARG A 312 9.70 11.85 28.87
N ASP A 313 9.35 12.47 27.76
CA ASP A 313 10.26 13.32 26.98
C ASP A 313 9.50 14.58 26.53
N LYS A 314 9.69 15.68 27.26
CA LYS A 314 8.99 16.95 27.01
C LYS A 314 9.39 17.62 25.68
N THR A 315 10.45 17.16 25.05
CA THR A 315 10.87 17.62 23.71
C THR A 315 10.03 17.01 22.58
N LYS A 316 9.18 16.03 22.91
CA LYS A 316 8.27 15.36 21.98
C LYS A 316 6.81 15.64 22.32
N HIS A 317 5.95 15.60 21.31
CA HIS A 317 4.51 15.69 21.50
C HIS A 317 3.92 14.41 22.12
N ALA A 318 2.75 14.49 22.72
CA ALA A 318 1.98 13.35 23.19
C ALA A 318 1.73 12.34 22.05
N ASN A 319 1.72 11.04 22.38
CA ASN A 319 1.37 10.04 21.38
C ASN A 319 -0.10 10.23 20.93
N SER A 320 -0.37 10.12 19.63
CA SER A 320 -1.73 10.24 19.07
C SER A 320 -2.74 9.23 19.66
N GLN A 321 -2.25 8.13 20.27
CA GLN A 321 -3.08 7.15 20.96
C GLN A 321 -3.32 7.49 22.46
N THR A 322 -2.70 8.53 23.00
CA THR A 322 -2.82 8.87 24.43
C THR A 322 -4.26 9.10 24.84
N ALA A 323 -4.99 9.94 24.09
CA ALA A 323 -6.43 10.19 24.32
C ALA A 323 -7.26 8.90 24.19
N ASN A 324 -7.01 8.10 23.14
CA ASN A 324 -7.73 6.86 22.89
C ASN A 324 -7.52 5.82 24.02
N MET A 325 -6.30 5.71 24.54
CA MET A 325 -6.00 4.80 25.66
C MET A 325 -6.63 5.27 26.97
N ALA A 326 -6.72 6.59 27.20
CA ALA A 326 -7.40 7.14 28.34
C ALA A 326 -8.92 6.87 28.28
N ILE A 327 -9.55 7.13 27.14
CA ILE A 327 -10.97 6.84 26.87
C ILE A 327 -11.28 5.35 27.14
N LYS A 328 -10.44 4.42 26.68
CA LYS A 328 -10.58 2.99 26.97
C LYS A 328 -10.53 2.68 28.47
N ARG A 329 -9.62 3.32 29.24
CA ARG A 329 -9.49 3.13 30.68
C ARG A 329 -10.67 3.72 31.45
N MET A 330 -11.34 4.73 30.91
CA MET A 330 -12.58 5.30 31.45
C MET A 330 -13.81 4.38 31.28
N GLY A 331 -13.65 3.19 30.70
CA GLY A 331 -14.72 2.21 30.51
C GLY A 331 -15.30 2.16 29.08
N TYR A 332 -14.90 3.02 28.17
CA TYR A 332 -15.44 3.11 26.81
C TYR A 332 -14.77 2.16 25.79
N LYS A 333 -14.20 1.04 26.25
CA LYS A 333 -13.58 0.06 25.34
C LYS A 333 -14.64 -0.57 24.42
N GLY A 334 -14.53 -0.32 23.11
CA GLY A 334 -15.49 -0.82 22.11
C GLY A 334 -16.68 0.11 21.85
N GLU A 335 -16.92 1.11 22.70
CA GLU A 335 -18.05 2.05 22.61
C GLU A 335 -17.64 3.42 22.05
N LEU A 336 -16.47 3.91 22.46
CA LEU A 336 -15.95 5.19 21.99
C LEU A 336 -14.44 5.09 21.71
N VAL A 337 -14.02 5.66 20.60
CA VAL A 337 -12.61 5.93 20.29
C VAL A 337 -12.39 7.43 20.17
N SER A 338 -11.14 7.87 20.39
CA SER A 338 -10.76 9.29 20.29
C SER A 338 -11.19 9.93 18.95
N HIS A 339 -11.15 9.18 17.85
CA HIS A 339 -11.65 9.65 16.55
C HIS A 339 -13.19 9.77 16.52
N GLY A 340 -13.89 8.98 17.31
CA GLY A 340 -15.37 9.03 17.43
C GLY A 340 -15.90 10.34 18.00
N LEU A 341 -15.09 11.10 18.74
CA LEU A 341 -15.45 12.46 19.22
C LEU A 341 -15.81 13.41 18.07
N ARG A 342 -15.21 13.23 16.89
CA ARG A 342 -15.55 14.00 15.69
C ARG A 342 -16.89 13.60 15.10
N ALA A 343 -17.20 12.30 15.12
CA ALA A 343 -18.50 11.80 14.68
C ALA A 343 -19.62 12.28 15.63
N LEU A 344 -19.37 12.29 16.94
CA LEU A 344 -20.28 12.86 17.94
C LEU A 344 -20.59 14.33 17.64
N ALA A 345 -19.54 15.15 17.44
CA ALA A 345 -19.71 16.58 17.12
C ALA A 345 -20.48 16.77 15.79
N SER A 346 -20.12 16.02 14.76
CA SER A 346 -20.81 16.09 13.45
C SER A 346 -22.28 15.72 13.58
N THR A 347 -22.61 14.63 14.30
CA THR A 347 -24.00 14.20 14.50
C THR A 347 -24.79 15.28 15.24
N THR A 348 -24.28 15.77 16.38
CA THR A 348 -24.96 16.81 17.16
C THR A 348 -25.20 18.07 16.34
N LEU A 349 -24.20 18.55 15.59
CA LEU A 349 -24.34 19.76 14.77
C LEU A 349 -25.36 19.59 13.63
N ASN A 350 -25.39 18.39 13.00
CA ASN A 350 -26.39 18.11 11.97
C ASN A 350 -27.82 18.03 12.57
N GLU A 351 -28.01 17.44 13.75
CA GLU A 351 -29.29 17.41 14.46
C GLU A 351 -29.79 18.81 14.84
N GLN A 352 -28.86 19.75 15.05
CA GLN A 352 -29.15 21.15 15.31
C GLN A 352 -29.28 22.00 14.01
N ALA A 353 -29.40 21.35 12.86
CA ALA A 353 -29.61 21.94 11.55
C ALA A 353 -28.55 22.98 11.13
N PHE A 354 -27.31 22.86 11.60
CA PHE A 354 -26.21 23.66 11.08
C PHE A 354 -25.89 23.27 9.62
N ASP A 355 -25.39 24.26 8.87
CA ASP A 355 -25.02 24.07 7.47
C ASP A 355 -23.98 22.95 7.32
N PRO A 356 -24.30 21.88 6.57
CA PRO A 356 -23.41 20.73 6.38
C PRO A 356 -22.02 21.11 5.81
N ASP A 357 -21.94 22.10 4.93
CA ASP A 357 -20.66 22.55 4.35
C ASP A 357 -19.76 23.18 5.41
N VAL A 358 -20.35 23.91 6.34
CA VAL A 358 -19.60 24.51 7.45
C VAL A 358 -19.14 23.43 8.42
N ILE A 359 -19.97 22.42 8.70
CA ILE A 359 -19.59 21.25 9.52
C ILE A 359 -18.42 20.50 8.89
N GLU A 360 -18.51 20.19 7.59
CA GLU A 360 -17.44 19.50 6.85
C GLU A 360 -16.12 20.33 6.85
N ALA A 361 -16.23 21.66 6.74
CA ALA A 361 -15.08 22.56 6.84
C ALA A 361 -14.47 22.55 8.27
N CYS A 362 -15.28 22.50 9.34
CA CYS A 362 -14.78 22.32 10.71
C CYS A 362 -14.01 21.02 10.88
N LEU A 363 -14.47 19.95 10.22
CA LEU A 363 -13.82 18.64 10.23
C LEU A 363 -12.62 18.54 9.29
N ALA A 364 -12.28 19.61 8.55
CA ALA A 364 -11.25 19.56 7.51
C ALA A 364 -11.44 18.37 6.54
N HIS A 365 -12.68 18.13 6.14
CA HIS A 365 -13.01 17.16 5.10
C HIS A 365 -12.86 17.81 3.73
N VAL A 366 -12.29 17.04 2.81
CA VAL A 366 -12.16 17.48 1.40
C VAL A 366 -13.46 17.13 0.68
N ASP A 367 -14.06 18.08 0.01
CA ASP A 367 -15.20 17.82 -0.86
C ASP A 367 -14.84 16.71 -1.88
N LYS A 368 -15.66 15.67 -1.92
CA LYS A 368 -15.47 14.53 -2.85
C LYS A 368 -15.74 14.94 -4.29
N ASN A 369 -16.58 15.95 -4.51
CA ASN A 369 -16.85 16.49 -5.82
C ASN A 369 -15.73 17.43 -6.25
N SER A 370 -14.90 17.00 -7.20
CA SER A 370 -13.76 17.77 -7.69
C SER A 370 -14.15 19.08 -8.34
N VAL A 371 -15.30 19.12 -9.02
CA VAL A 371 -15.84 20.33 -9.67
C VAL A 371 -16.25 21.34 -8.59
N ARG A 372 -17.09 20.93 -7.63
CA ARG A 372 -17.51 21.81 -6.53
C ARG A 372 -16.32 22.36 -5.76
N ARG A 373 -15.31 21.54 -5.47
CA ARG A 373 -14.06 21.94 -4.80
C ARG A 373 -13.25 22.98 -5.61
N ALA A 374 -13.26 22.90 -6.93
CA ALA A 374 -12.56 23.86 -7.79
C ALA A 374 -13.18 25.25 -7.73
N TYR A 375 -14.51 25.33 -7.58
CA TYR A 375 -15.25 26.57 -7.53
C TYR A 375 -15.45 27.12 -6.10
N ASN A 376 -15.58 26.26 -5.10
CA ASN A 376 -15.77 26.65 -3.72
C ASN A 376 -14.44 26.59 -2.94
N ARG A 377 -13.72 27.71 -2.89
CA ARG A 377 -12.46 27.88 -2.15
C ARG A 377 -12.64 28.56 -0.79
N SER A 378 -13.89 28.77 -0.36
CA SER A 378 -14.16 29.40 0.93
C SER A 378 -13.73 28.49 2.08
N ASP A 379 -13.00 29.02 3.04
CA ASP A 379 -12.66 28.35 4.31
C ASP A 379 -13.76 28.50 5.37
N TYR A 380 -14.79 29.31 5.08
CA TYR A 380 -15.90 29.61 5.96
C TYR A 380 -15.49 30.07 7.38
N LEU A 381 -14.34 30.70 7.57
CA LEU A 381 -13.73 30.92 8.89
C LEU A 381 -14.69 31.57 9.88
N GLU A 382 -15.38 32.66 9.49
CA GLU A 382 -16.31 33.36 10.38
C GLU A 382 -17.60 32.57 10.67
N ARG A 383 -18.08 31.79 9.70
CA ARG A 383 -19.22 30.88 9.92
C ARG A 383 -18.83 29.73 10.84
N ARG A 384 -17.64 29.17 10.67
CA ARG A 384 -17.07 28.14 11.52
C ARG A 384 -16.86 28.62 12.95
N ARG A 385 -16.44 29.88 13.15
CA ARG A 385 -16.29 30.49 14.47
C ARG A 385 -17.60 30.40 15.27
N LYS A 386 -18.73 30.75 14.64
CA LYS A 386 -20.06 30.65 15.26
C LYS A 386 -20.46 29.25 15.61
N VAL A 387 -20.26 28.30 14.68
CA VAL A 387 -20.59 26.88 14.88
C VAL A 387 -19.72 26.28 15.98
N MET A 388 -18.42 26.53 15.99
CA MET A 388 -17.51 25.99 17.00
C MET A 388 -17.73 26.58 18.37
N GLN A 389 -18.09 27.88 18.46
CA GLN A 389 -18.44 28.48 19.73
C GLN A 389 -19.75 27.87 20.28
N TRP A 390 -20.76 27.67 19.42
CA TRP A 390 -21.98 27.00 19.82
C TRP A 390 -21.70 25.58 20.32
N TRP A 391 -20.86 24.80 19.61
CA TRP A 391 -20.46 23.47 20.01
C TRP A 391 -19.74 23.46 21.37
N SER A 392 -18.83 24.39 21.58
CA SER A 392 -18.14 24.51 22.86
C SER A 392 -19.06 24.89 24.00
N ASN A 393 -20.04 25.77 23.78
CA ASN A 393 -21.07 26.12 24.75
C ASN A 393 -21.99 24.91 25.05
N HIS A 394 -22.33 24.12 24.04
CA HIS A 394 -23.09 22.90 24.21
C HIS A 394 -22.34 21.88 25.09
N ILE A 395 -21.03 21.67 24.87
CA ILE A 395 -20.19 20.83 25.75
C ILE A 395 -20.23 21.36 27.18
N GLU A 396 -20.08 22.67 27.39
CA GLU A 396 -20.09 23.29 28.72
C GLU A 396 -21.45 23.11 29.41
N SER A 397 -22.55 23.27 28.68
CA SER A 397 -23.91 23.04 29.21
C SER A 397 -24.17 21.58 29.58
N CYS A 398 -23.59 20.63 28.85
CA CYS A 398 -23.66 19.20 29.16
C CYS A 398 -22.82 18.80 30.38
N SER A 399 -21.90 19.68 30.81
CA SER A 399 -21.03 19.43 31.95
C SER A 399 -21.62 19.87 33.29
N THR A 400 -22.95 20.08 33.37
CA THR A 400 -23.64 20.58 34.59
C THR A 400 -23.22 19.85 35.86
N GLY A 401 -22.69 20.59 36.83
CA GLY A 401 -22.16 20.06 38.10
C GLY A 401 -20.85 19.33 38.00
N SER A 402 -20.26 19.17 36.81
CA SER A 402 -18.96 18.56 36.57
C SER A 402 -17.95 19.62 36.10
N PHE A 403 -16.69 19.38 36.48
CA PHE A 403 -15.59 20.28 36.22
C PHE A 403 -15.02 20.01 34.83
N SER A 404 -15.23 20.92 33.87
CA SER A 404 -14.49 20.93 32.60
C SER A 404 -13.27 21.84 32.70
N LEU A 405 -12.12 21.42 32.16
CA LEU A 405 -10.89 22.22 32.12
C LEU A 405 -11.07 23.52 31.32
N GLY A 406 -12.03 23.55 30.41
CA GLY A 406 -12.40 24.71 29.62
C GLY A 406 -13.57 25.55 30.21
N SER A 407 -14.12 25.20 31.40
CA SER A 407 -15.24 25.92 31.98
C SER A 407 -14.83 27.24 32.63
N SER A 408 -15.81 28.18 32.74
CA SER A 408 -15.56 29.50 33.30
C SER A 408 -15.13 29.50 34.77
N ASP A 409 -15.59 28.52 35.52
CA ASP A 409 -15.40 28.46 36.96
C ASP A 409 -13.99 28.02 37.40
N ASN A 410 -13.20 27.44 36.47
CA ASN A 410 -11.86 26.95 36.76
C ASN A 410 -10.75 28.01 36.77
N VAL A 411 -11.00 29.20 36.22
CA VAL A 411 -9.97 30.25 36.14
C VAL A 411 -9.80 30.96 37.50
N THR A 412 -10.81 30.92 38.37
CA THR A 412 -10.76 31.51 39.72
C THR A 412 -9.96 30.69 40.73
N ASP A 413 -9.93 29.38 40.59
CA ASP A 413 -9.24 28.50 41.57
C ASP A 413 -7.73 28.38 41.34
N ILE A 414 -7.22 28.72 40.14
CA ILE A 414 -5.78 28.70 39.84
C ILE A 414 -5.03 29.81 40.62
N LYS A 415 -5.70 30.93 40.96
CA LYS A 415 -5.09 31.99 41.77
C LYS A 415 -4.93 31.65 43.25
N ARG A 416 -5.53 30.55 43.73
CA ARG A 416 -5.42 30.09 45.13
C ARG A 416 -4.40 28.99 45.38
N VAL A 417 -3.73 28.49 44.34
CA VAL A 417 -2.81 27.33 44.40
C VAL A 417 -1.40 27.68 43.92
N ILE A 418 -1.10 28.96 43.70
CA ILE A 418 0.28 29.48 43.51
C ILE A 418 0.59 30.35 44.77
#